data_943c3563b4dc406f8a4f5095f11225c2
#
_entry.id   943c3563b4dc406f8a4f5095f11225c2
#
_cell.length_a   1.000
_cell.length_b   1.000
_cell.length_c   1.000
_cell.angle_alpha   90.00
_cell.angle_beta   90.00
_cell.angle_gamma   90.00
#
_symmetry.space_group_name_H-M   'P 1'
#
loop_
_entity.id
_entity.type
_entity.pdbx_description
1 polymer ?
#
loop_
_entity_poly.entity_id
_entity_poly.type
_entity_poly.pdbx_seq_one_letter_code
_entity_poly.pdbx_strand_id
1 'polypeptide(L)'
;MRIHHLDCGPMRPPGGALIDGVSPGLVGRLTCHCLAIETDGDGVVLVDTGLGLRDMLRPWSRLPVLNTGVLRFRLDPDRTALRHLKRLGISPRDVRHIVMTHIDFDHAGGLIDFPEARVHLMENEAKAARRRRTALDRLRYRPAQWGDTSRWHTYSERAGGRWFGFDAVVQLDNMPPEILLVPLPGHTPGHAGVAIEGPRGWVLHAADTYFNRAEVHAPPGGGVKTPPLGALAYERMMAWNPPLARANQARVRELVASREAPIAVFCTHDPVEYVAMAVWSGRGGEAADAA
;
A
#
# COMPACT_ATOMS: atom_id res chain seq x y z
N MET A 1 -16.43 -3.59 -11.83
CA MET A 1 -15.73 -3.30 -10.54
C MET A 1 -15.67 -1.81 -10.27
N ARG A 2 -15.78 -1.37 -9.00
CA ARG A 2 -15.66 0.02 -8.53
C ARG A 2 -14.54 0.11 -7.50
N ILE A 3 -13.60 1.05 -7.70
CA ILE A 3 -12.41 1.22 -6.84
C ILE A 3 -12.61 2.46 -5.97
N HIS A 4 -12.44 2.30 -4.66
CA HIS A 4 -12.43 3.38 -3.67
C HIS A 4 -11.02 3.52 -3.10
N HIS A 5 -10.54 4.76 -2.99
CA HIS A 5 -9.26 5.11 -2.41
C HIS A 5 -9.46 5.56 -0.97
N LEU A 6 -8.75 4.93 -0.04
CA LEU A 6 -8.87 5.13 1.40
C LEU A 6 -7.52 5.56 1.97
N ASP A 7 -7.47 6.60 2.80
CA ASP A 7 -6.28 6.92 3.60
C ASP A 7 -6.46 6.38 5.02
N CYS A 8 -5.84 5.21 5.27
CA CYS A 8 -6.04 4.41 6.47
C CYS A 8 -4.91 4.57 7.51
N GLY A 9 -4.46 5.77 7.75
CA GLY A 9 -3.42 6.06 8.74
C GLY A 9 -2.51 7.23 8.35
N PRO A 10 -3.06 8.43 8.15
CA PRO A 10 -2.27 9.57 7.73
C PRO A 10 -1.18 9.91 8.73
N MET A 11 -0.01 10.29 8.23
CA MET A 11 1.18 10.60 9.00
C MET A 11 1.56 12.07 8.87
N ARG A 12 2.20 12.60 9.91
CA ARG A 12 2.65 14.00 10.00
C ARG A 12 4.12 14.09 10.45
N PRO A 13 5.07 13.47 9.73
CA PRO A 13 6.47 13.49 10.13
C PRO A 13 7.07 14.90 10.09
N PRO A 14 8.07 15.21 10.93
CA PRO A 14 8.85 16.44 10.79
C PRO A 14 9.65 16.41 9.50
N GLY A 15 9.87 17.58 8.88
CA GLY A 15 10.68 17.74 7.68
C GLY A 15 9.99 18.42 6.50
N GLY A 16 8.66 18.61 6.56
CA GLY A 16 7.92 19.33 5.51
C GLY A 16 8.17 18.78 4.11
N ALA A 17 8.52 19.66 3.17
CA ALA A 17 8.83 19.30 1.79
C ALA A 17 10.04 18.35 1.61
N LEU A 18 10.92 18.23 2.61
CA LEU A 18 12.00 17.23 2.58
C LEU A 18 11.44 15.79 2.68
N ILE A 19 10.20 15.63 3.11
CA ILE A 19 9.51 14.34 3.22
C ILE A 19 8.58 14.10 2.04
N ASP A 20 7.70 15.07 1.70
CA ASP A 20 6.62 14.88 0.72
C ASP A 20 6.77 15.70 -0.58
N GLY A 21 7.73 16.61 -0.61
CA GLY A 21 8.01 17.47 -1.77
C GLY A 21 7.04 18.62 -1.98
N VAL A 22 6.04 18.82 -1.10
CA VAL A 22 4.97 19.82 -1.30
C VAL A 22 4.59 20.62 -0.07
N SER A 23 4.78 20.11 1.14
CA SER A 23 4.38 20.82 2.36
C SER A 23 5.20 22.10 2.58
N PRO A 24 4.58 23.26 2.73
CA PRO A 24 5.32 24.54 2.86
C PRO A 24 5.95 24.75 4.24
N GLY A 25 5.53 23.97 5.24
CA GLY A 25 5.97 24.10 6.63
C GLY A 25 6.98 23.06 7.05
N LEU A 26 7.17 22.92 8.38
CA LEU A 26 8.10 21.97 8.99
C LEU A 26 7.52 20.55 9.16
N VAL A 27 6.24 20.36 8.85
CA VAL A 27 5.53 19.09 8.99
C VAL A 27 5.16 18.58 7.61
N GLY A 28 5.65 17.39 7.26
CA GLY A 28 5.29 16.68 6.05
C GLY A 28 3.95 15.96 6.18
N ARG A 29 3.46 15.42 5.06
CA ARG A 29 2.24 14.63 4.97
C ARG A 29 2.55 13.34 4.24
N LEU A 30 2.14 12.21 4.81
CA LEU A 30 2.16 10.91 4.14
C LEU A 30 0.81 10.24 4.36
N THR A 31 0.43 9.36 3.46
CA THR A 31 -0.80 8.56 3.50
C THR A 31 -0.49 7.10 3.82
N CYS A 32 -1.49 6.34 4.24
CA CYS A 32 -1.54 4.89 4.14
C CYS A 32 -2.64 4.56 3.12
N HIS A 33 -2.30 4.62 1.85
CA HIS A 33 -3.23 4.50 0.74
C HIS A 33 -3.65 3.04 0.55
N CYS A 34 -4.86 2.72 0.95
CA CYS A 34 -5.50 1.42 0.76
C CYS A 34 -6.59 1.53 -0.31
N LEU A 35 -7.00 0.39 -0.86
CA LEU A 35 -8.14 0.33 -1.78
C LEU A 35 -9.25 -0.54 -1.21
N ALA A 36 -10.51 -0.17 -1.51
CA ALA A 36 -11.65 -1.06 -1.42
C ALA A 36 -12.25 -1.22 -2.81
N ILE A 37 -12.39 -2.45 -3.26
CA ILE A 37 -12.85 -2.80 -4.60
C ILE A 37 -14.18 -3.55 -4.45
N GLU A 38 -15.27 -2.92 -4.91
CA GLU A 38 -16.55 -3.59 -5.07
C GLU A 38 -16.51 -4.44 -6.34
N THR A 39 -16.65 -5.75 -6.20
CA THR A 39 -16.64 -6.70 -7.31
C THR A 39 -18.07 -7.01 -7.77
N ASP A 40 -18.24 -7.56 -8.98
CA ASP A 40 -19.54 -7.81 -9.57
C ASP A 40 -20.22 -9.11 -9.06
N GLY A 41 -19.76 -9.70 -7.97
CA GLY A 41 -20.36 -10.93 -7.42
C GLY A 41 -19.68 -11.47 -6.16
N ASP A 42 -18.41 -11.12 -5.92
CA ASP A 42 -17.58 -11.73 -4.87
C ASP A 42 -17.44 -10.85 -3.60
N GLY A 43 -18.33 -9.87 -3.44
CA GLY A 43 -18.28 -8.95 -2.32
C GLY A 43 -17.21 -7.87 -2.50
N VAL A 44 -16.50 -7.52 -1.42
CA VAL A 44 -15.48 -6.46 -1.42
C VAL A 44 -14.11 -7.07 -1.21
N VAL A 45 -13.15 -6.59 -2.01
CA VAL A 45 -11.72 -6.87 -1.87
C VAL A 45 -11.04 -5.63 -1.31
N LEU A 46 -10.26 -5.77 -0.23
CA LEU A 46 -9.35 -4.73 0.22
C LEU A 46 -7.95 -4.95 -0.37
N VAL A 47 -7.25 -3.89 -0.72
CA VAL A 47 -5.81 -3.89 -0.92
C VAL A 47 -5.19 -3.11 0.22
N ASP A 48 -4.44 -3.82 1.04
CA ASP A 48 -3.96 -3.39 2.35
C ASP A 48 -5.08 -2.94 3.31
N THR A 49 -4.75 -2.66 4.55
CA THR A 49 -5.71 -2.27 5.58
C THR A 49 -5.30 -1.04 6.38
N GLY A 50 -4.08 -0.56 6.16
CA GLY A 50 -3.51 0.54 6.94
C GLY A 50 -3.42 0.23 8.43
N LEU A 51 -3.56 1.23 9.27
CA LEU A 51 -3.72 1.06 10.70
C LEU A 51 -5.15 0.62 11.03
N GLY A 52 -5.28 -0.37 11.92
CA GLY A 52 -6.56 -0.88 12.38
C GLY A 52 -7.15 -0.07 13.54
N LEU A 53 -8.44 -0.33 13.82
CA LEU A 53 -9.15 0.34 14.92
C LEU A 53 -8.43 0.16 16.28
N ARG A 54 -7.89 -1.03 16.54
CA ARG A 54 -7.16 -1.29 17.78
C ARG A 54 -5.81 -0.56 17.83
N ASP A 55 -5.16 -0.33 16.69
CA ASP A 55 -3.92 0.44 16.62
C ASP A 55 -4.17 1.91 16.96
N MET A 56 -5.27 2.48 16.47
CA MET A 56 -5.69 3.85 16.77
C MET A 56 -6.04 4.03 18.25
N LEU A 57 -6.71 3.05 18.86
CA LEU A 57 -7.16 3.11 20.26
C LEU A 57 -6.07 2.75 21.28
N ARG A 58 -5.09 1.91 20.90
CA ARG A 58 -4.04 1.40 21.80
C ARG A 58 -2.66 1.41 21.13
N PRO A 59 -2.19 2.55 20.60
CA PRO A 59 -1.00 2.62 19.75
C PRO A 59 0.26 2.10 20.44
N TRP A 60 0.46 2.43 21.70
CA TRP A 60 1.69 2.12 22.44
C TRP A 60 1.95 0.63 22.66
N SER A 61 0.93 -0.21 22.65
CA SER A 61 1.05 -1.66 22.76
C SER A 61 1.14 -2.38 21.41
N ARG A 62 0.80 -1.70 20.32
CA ARG A 62 0.61 -2.33 19.03
C ARG A 62 1.56 -1.81 17.95
N LEU A 63 1.86 -0.53 17.96
CA LEU A 63 2.76 0.12 17.01
C LEU A 63 4.20 0.18 17.54
N PRO A 64 5.20 0.23 16.67
CA PRO A 64 6.58 0.43 17.08
C PRO A 64 6.76 1.88 17.57
N VAL A 65 7.09 2.05 18.84
CA VAL A 65 7.18 3.36 19.51
C VAL A 65 8.08 4.35 18.76
N LEU A 66 9.24 3.87 18.30
CA LEU A 66 10.18 4.72 17.55
C LEU A 66 9.56 5.28 16.25
N ASN A 67 8.98 4.40 15.44
CA ASN A 67 8.36 4.80 14.17
C ASN A 67 7.12 5.68 14.41
N THR A 68 6.31 5.35 15.42
CA THR A 68 5.15 6.14 15.80
C THR A 68 5.54 7.56 16.18
N GLY A 69 6.65 7.73 16.91
CA GLY A 69 7.20 9.03 17.28
C GLY A 69 7.77 9.83 16.11
N VAL A 70 8.43 9.17 15.15
CA VAL A 70 9.00 9.80 13.96
C VAL A 70 7.94 10.10 12.91
N LEU A 71 7.08 9.13 12.58
CA LEU A 71 6.06 9.26 11.55
C LEU A 71 4.86 10.09 12.00
N ARG A 72 4.63 10.18 13.31
CA ARG A 72 3.55 10.97 13.93
C ARG A 72 2.20 10.66 13.30
N PHE A 73 1.77 9.39 13.41
CA PHE A 73 0.45 8.98 12.96
C PHE A 73 -0.65 9.85 13.55
N ARG A 74 -1.56 10.30 12.72
CA ARG A 74 -2.82 10.86 13.19
C ARG A 74 -3.69 9.71 13.68
N LEU A 75 -3.69 9.49 14.99
CA LEU A 75 -4.42 8.41 15.65
C LEU A 75 -5.92 8.75 15.75
N ASP A 76 -6.58 8.69 14.62
CA ASP A 76 -7.99 9.00 14.44
C ASP A 76 -8.74 7.71 14.03
N PRO A 77 -9.56 7.13 14.93
CA PRO A 77 -10.32 5.91 14.63
C PRO A 77 -11.17 5.98 13.38
N ASP A 78 -11.62 7.18 12.99
CA ASP A 78 -12.43 7.37 11.79
C ASP A 78 -11.63 7.26 10.49
N ARG A 79 -10.30 7.21 10.57
CA ARG A 79 -9.36 6.99 9.45
C ARG A 79 -8.97 5.52 9.27
N THR A 80 -9.70 4.57 9.80
CA THR A 80 -9.47 3.13 9.56
C THR A 80 -10.27 2.63 8.36
N ALA A 81 -9.78 1.58 7.68
CA ALA A 81 -10.51 0.93 6.57
C ALA A 81 -11.95 0.55 7.00
N LEU A 82 -12.11 0.02 8.22
CA LEU A 82 -13.40 -0.31 8.81
C LEU A 82 -14.38 0.89 8.81
N ARG A 83 -13.90 2.08 9.16
CA ARG A 83 -14.74 3.28 9.24
C ARG A 83 -15.00 3.88 7.86
N HIS A 84 -14.00 3.85 6.98
CA HIS A 84 -14.18 4.24 5.58
C HIS A 84 -15.28 3.43 4.91
N LEU A 85 -15.24 2.09 5.03
CA LEU A 85 -16.29 1.22 4.47
C LEU A 85 -17.69 1.57 5.02
N LYS A 86 -17.81 1.79 6.33
CA LYS A 86 -19.09 2.21 6.92
C LYS A 86 -19.63 3.52 6.34
N ARG A 87 -18.77 4.52 6.09
CA ARG A 87 -19.17 5.78 5.42
C ARG A 87 -19.64 5.56 3.98
N LEU A 88 -19.06 4.57 3.30
CA LEU A 88 -19.47 4.16 1.96
C LEU A 88 -20.77 3.35 1.93
N GLY A 89 -21.34 3.01 3.10
CA GLY A 89 -22.51 2.14 3.20
C GLY A 89 -22.17 0.65 3.00
N ILE A 90 -20.89 0.28 3.03
CA ILE A 90 -20.41 -1.08 2.85
C ILE A 90 -20.29 -1.75 4.22
N SER A 91 -20.86 -2.94 4.36
CA SER A 91 -20.70 -3.73 5.58
C SER A 91 -19.28 -4.31 5.65
N PRO A 92 -18.59 -4.23 6.78
CA PRO A 92 -17.31 -4.91 6.96
C PRO A 92 -17.36 -6.42 6.75
N ARG A 93 -18.55 -7.03 6.88
CA ARG A 93 -18.78 -8.46 6.61
C ARG A 93 -18.77 -8.79 5.12
N ASP A 94 -18.96 -7.79 4.26
CA ASP A 94 -18.91 -7.97 2.80
C ASP A 94 -17.44 -8.04 2.29
N VAL A 95 -16.46 -7.71 3.16
CA VAL A 95 -15.04 -7.91 2.85
C VAL A 95 -14.74 -9.41 2.88
N ARG A 96 -14.61 -10.01 1.71
CA ARG A 96 -14.31 -11.43 1.53
C ARG A 96 -12.83 -11.72 1.39
N HIS A 97 -12.10 -10.78 0.81
CA HIS A 97 -10.69 -10.92 0.50
C HIS A 97 -9.91 -9.66 0.90
N ILE A 98 -8.69 -9.86 1.38
CA ILE A 98 -7.71 -8.79 1.62
C ILE A 98 -6.43 -9.20 0.88
N VAL A 99 -5.99 -8.40 -0.07
CA VAL A 99 -4.74 -8.58 -0.78
C VAL A 99 -3.69 -7.71 -0.11
N MET A 100 -2.71 -8.34 0.51
CA MET A 100 -1.62 -7.63 1.17
C MET A 100 -0.47 -7.43 0.21
N THR A 101 -0.03 -6.20 0.06
CA THR A 101 1.20 -5.87 -0.64
C THR A 101 2.41 -6.38 0.13
N HIS A 102 2.39 -6.19 1.44
CA HIS A 102 3.34 -6.69 2.43
C HIS A 102 2.75 -6.57 3.86
N ILE A 103 3.48 -7.00 4.89
CA ILE A 103 2.96 -7.11 6.27
C ILE A 103 3.61 -6.09 7.22
N ASP A 104 4.01 -4.93 6.73
CA ASP A 104 4.47 -3.85 7.62
C ASP A 104 3.31 -3.32 8.47
N PHE A 105 3.65 -2.73 9.62
CA PHE A 105 2.66 -2.36 10.65
C PHE A 105 1.65 -1.31 10.18
N ASP A 106 1.98 -0.50 9.20
CA ASP A 106 1.11 0.52 8.60
C ASP A 106 0.34 0.05 7.36
N HIS A 107 0.47 -1.24 7.00
CA HIS A 107 -0.31 -1.94 5.97
C HIS A 107 -1.24 -3.01 6.57
N ALA A 108 -0.77 -3.72 7.60
CA ALA A 108 -1.44 -4.90 8.14
C ALA A 108 -2.30 -4.64 9.40
N GLY A 109 -2.34 -3.40 9.89
CA GLY A 109 -2.96 -3.06 11.17
C GLY A 109 -4.44 -3.40 11.29
N GLY A 110 -5.17 -3.25 10.20
CA GLY A 110 -6.60 -3.52 10.13
C GLY A 110 -6.99 -4.97 9.85
N LEU A 111 -6.06 -5.91 9.68
CA LEU A 111 -6.39 -7.33 9.38
C LEU A 111 -7.31 -7.97 10.41
N ILE A 112 -7.19 -7.59 11.68
CA ILE A 112 -8.06 -8.10 12.75
C ILE A 112 -9.44 -7.47 12.78
N ASP A 113 -9.66 -6.37 12.07
CA ASP A 113 -10.96 -5.71 11.94
C ASP A 113 -11.89 -6.46 10.96
N PHE A 114 -11.32 -7.38 10.16
CA PHE A 114 -12.01 -8.20 9.15
C PHE A 114 -11.73 -9.69 9.36
N PRO A 115 -12.24 -10.29 10.44
CA PRO A 115 -11.87 -11.66 10.86
C PRO A 115 -12.33 -12.76 9.88
N GLU A 116 -13.33 -12.49 9.04
CA GLU A 116 -13.90 -13.45 8.09
C GLU A 116 -13.22 -13.42 6.72
N ALA A 117 -12.42 -12.36 6.44
CA ALA A 117 -11.77 -12.22 5.15
C ALA A 117 -10.57 -13.18 4.98
N ARG A 118 -10.41 -13.74 3.77
CA ARG A 118 -9.20 -14.43 3.36
C ARG A 118 -8.11 -13.42 3.08
N VAL A 119 -6.88 -13.73 3.49
CA VAL A 119 -5.73 -12.82 3.32
C VAL A 119 -4.78 -13.41 2.29
N HIS A 120 -4.56 -12.71 1.19
CA HIS A 120 -3.71 -13.11 0.08
C HIS A 120 -2.38 -12.35 0.13
N LEU A 121 -1.26 -13.04 0.06
CA LEU A 121 0.07 -12.43 0.11
C LEU A 121 1.13 -13.35 -0.50
N MET A 122 2.29 -12.79 -0.81
CA MET A 122 3.43 -13.57 -1.29
C MET A 122 3.98 -14.50 -0.19
N GLU A 123 4.38 -15.70 -0.56
CA GLU A 123 4.90 -16.73 0.36
C GLU A 123 6.15 -16.24 1.12
N ASN A 124 7.02 -15.49 0.43
CA ASN A 124 8.24 -14.94 1.04
C ASN A 124 7.91 -13.91 2.12
N GLU A 125 6.83 -13.14 1.95
CA GLU A 125 6.35 -12.20 2.96
C GLU A 125 5.83 -12.92 4.21
N ALA A 126 4.97 -13.92 4.01
CA ALA A 126 4.46 -14.74 5.10
C ALA A 126 5.59 -15.41 5.90
N LYS A 127 6.62 -15.93 5.21
CA LYS A 127 7.80 -16.52 5.84
C LYS A 127 8.60 -15.50 6.65
N ALA A 128 8.83 -14.30 6.11
CA ALA A 128 9.55 -13.23 6.78
C ALA A 128 8.81 -12.75 8.02
N ALA A 129 7.50 -12.46 7.89
CA ALA A 129 6.64 -12.00 8.96
C ALA A 129 6.57 -12.99 10.14
N ARG A 130 6.47 -14.30 9.86
CA ARG A 130 6.46 -15.33 10.91
C ARG A 130 7.82 -15.50 11.60
N ARG A 131 8.93 -15.33 10.86
CA ARG A 131 10.29 -15.57 11.39
C ARG A 131 10.86 -14.41 12.20
N ARG A 132 10.65 -13.17 11.77
CA ARG A 132 11.09 -11.92 12.41
C ARG A 132 12.52 -12.00 12.94
N ARG A 133 13.48 -12.35 12.08
CA ARG A 133 14.86 -12.69 12.47
C ARG A 133 15.68 -11.50 12.92
N THR A 134 15.53 -10.37 12.25
CA THR A 134 16.31 -9.15 12.49
C THR A 134 15.59 -8.18 13.44
N ALA A 135 16.29 -7.17 13.93
CA ALA A 135 15.69 -6.06 14.67
C ALA A 135 14.70 -5.28 13.79
N LEU A 136 15.04 -5.08 12.50
CA LEU A 136 14.16 -4.44 11.54
C LEU A 136 12.88 -5.25 11.30
N ASP A 137 12.98 -6.59 11.20
CA ASP A 137 11.79 -7.44 11.08
C ASP A 137 10.88 -7.32 12.30
N ARG A 138 11.45 -7.23 13.51
CA ARG A 138 10.65 -7.07 14.75
C ARG A 138 10.04 -5.69 14.86
N LEU A 139 10.64 -4.69 14.24
CA LEU A 139 10.11 -3.33 14.16
C LEU A 139 8.89 -3.30 13.22
N ARG A 140 9.01 -3.85 12.01
CA ARG A 140 7.97 -3.79 10.98
C ARG A 140 6.84 -4.80 11.18
N TYR A 141 7.15 -6.04 11.48
CA TYR A 141 6.18 -7.12 11.61
C TYR A 141 5.63 -7.21 13.03
N ARG A 142 4.35 -6.90 13.21
CA ARG A 142 3.69 -6.82 14.52
C ARG A 142 2.61 -7.90 14.66
N PRO A 143 2.89 -9.09 15.25
CA PRO A 143 1.94 -10.20 15.37
C PRO A 143 0.60 -9.82 15.99
N ALA A 144 0.59 -8.82 16.89
CA ALA A 144 -0.65 -8.30 17.47
C ALA A 144 -1.64 -7.73 16.44
N GLN A 145 -1.18 -7.39 15.22
CA GLN A 145 -2.01 -6.79 14.17
C GLN A 145 -2.71 -7.82 13.28
N TRP A 146 -2.09 -8.96 13.02
CA TRP A 146 -2.67 -9.95 12.12
C TRP A 146 -3.37 -11.13 12.82
N GLY A 147 -3.06 -11.42 14.10
CA GLY A 147 -3.70 -12.48 14.88
C GLY A 147 -3.48 -13.87 14.28
N ASP A 148 -4.57 -14.55 13.94
CA ASP A 148 -4.54 -15.88 13.33
C ASP A 148 -4.11 -15.81 11.85
N THR A 149 -3.06 -16.59 11.53
CA THR A 149 -2.52 -16.70 10.17
C THR A 149 -3.07 -17.91 9.39
N SER A 150 -4.05 -18.65 9.92
CA SER A 150 -4.71 -19.75 9.22
C SER A 150 -5.47 -19.27 7.98
N ARG A 151 -5.89 -18.01 7.97
CA ARG A 151 -6.56 -17.34 6.86
C ARG A 151 -5.63 -16.89 5.72
N TRP A 152 -4.31 -17.08 5.87
CA TRP A 152 -3.33 -16.63 4.89
C TRP A 152 -3.22 -17.63 3.74
N HIS A 153 -3.58 -17.18 2.54
CA HIS A 153 -3.34 -17.84 1.27
C HIS A 153 -2.06 -17.26 0.66
N THR A 154 -1.05 -18.10 0.49
CA THR A 154 0.27 -17.65 0.06
C THR A 154 0.58 -18.08 -1.35
N TYR A 155 1.22 -17.20 -2.11
CA TYR A 155 1.54 -17.37 -3.53
C TYR A 155 3.05 -17.38 -3.76
N SER A 156 3.48 -18.24 -4.68
CA SER A 156 4.89 -18.35 -5.09
C SER A 156 5.07 -17.65 -6.45
N GLU A 157 6.17 -16.93 -6.62
CA GLU A 157 6.58 -16.34 -7.90
C GLU A 157 6.71 -17.37 -9.03
N ARG A 158 6.97 -18.64 -8.70
CA ARG A 158 7.16 -19.73 -9.68
C ARG A 158 5.91 -20.09 -10.47
N ALA A 159 4.73 -19.73 -9.97
CA ALA A 159 3.44 -20.05 -10.60
C ALA A 159 2.89 -18.89 -11.44
N GLY A 160 3.62 -17.77 -11.57
CA GLY A 160 3.13 -16.55 -12.17
C GLY A 160 3.24 -16.51 -13.70
N GLY A 161 2.39 -15.67 -14.29
CA GLY A 161 2.40 -15.30 -15.72
C GLY A 161 3.17 -14.01 -16.00
N ARG A 162 2.85 -13.37 -17.12
CA ARG A 162 3.45 -12.10 -17.54
C ARG A 162 2.39 -10.99 -17.61
N TRP A 163 2.77 -9.78 -17.19
CA TRP A 163 1.92 -8.60 -17.25
C TRP A 163 2.80 -7.36 -17.51
N PHE A 164 2.63 -6.68 -18.64
CA PHE A 164 3.35 -5.43 -19.03
C PHE A 164 4.83 -5.38 -18.65
N GLY A 165 5.61 -6.38 -19.05
CA GLY A 165 7.05 -6.45 -18.77
C GLY A 165 7.41 -7.02 -17.38
N PHE A 166 6.42 -7.32 -16.53
CA PHE A 166 6.62 -8.01 -15.27
C PHE A 166 6.40 -9.52 -15.46
N ASP A 167 7.37 -10.31 -15.02
CA ASP A 167 7.26 -11.77 -14.94
C ASP A 167 6.79 -12.18 -13.55
N ALA A 168 6.35 -13.42 -13.41
CA ALA A 168 5.90 -14.02 -12.16
C ALA A 168 4.66 -13.34 -11.53
N VAL A 169 3.85 -12.64 -12.34
CA VAL A 169 2.59 -12.05 -11.90
C VAL A 169 1.58 -13.14 -11.58
N VAL A 170 0.97 -13.06 -10.41
CA VAL A 170 0.13 -14.12 -9.86
C VAL A 170 -1.36 -13.73 -9.92
N GLN A 171 -2.15 -14.60 -10.54
CA GLN A 171 -3.60 -14.57 -10.41
C GLN A 171 -4.00 -15.17 -9.06
N LEU A 172 -4.91 -14.53 -8.36
CA LEU A 172 -5.33 -14.92 -7.03
C LEU A 172 -6.47 -15.95 -7.06
N ASP A 173 -6.39 -16.97 -6.19
CA ASP A 173 -7.40 -18.02 -6.13
C ASP A 173 -8.76 -17.50 -5.64
N ASN A 174 -9.83 -17.88 -6.34
CA ASN A 174 -11.22 -17.49 -6.03
C ASN A 174 -11.43 -15.97 -5.99
N MET A 175 -10.73 -15.25 -6.85
CA MET A 175 -10.87 -13.80 -7.03
C MET A 175 -11.07 -13.44 -8.50
N PRO A 176 -11.63 -12.26 -8.79
CA PRO A 176 -11.72 -11.76 -10.16
C PRO A 176 -10.35 -11.81 -10.86
N PRO A 177 -10.28 -12.30 -12.11
CA PRO A 177 -9.02 -12.40 -12.86
C PRO A 177 -8.37 -11.05 -13.14
N GLU A 178 -9.11 -9.98 -12.97
CA GLU A 178 -8.69 -8.59 -13.11
C GLU A 178 -7.84 -8.09 -11.94
N ILE A 179 -7.67 -8.87 -10.85
CA ILE A 179 -6.86 -8.50 -9.69
C ILE A 179 -5.67 -9.43 -9.59
N LEU A 180 -4.47 -8.86 -9.74
CA LEU A 180 -3.21 -9.59 -9.83
C LEU A 180 -2.21 -9.12 -8.77
N LEU A 181 -1.42 -10.05 -8.21
CA LEU A 181 -0.21 -9.71 -7.44
C LEU A 181 0.99 -9.61 -8.39
N VAL A 182 1.69 -8.49 -8.34
CA VAL A 182 2.90 -8.19 -9.11
C VAL A 182 4.09 -8.21 -8.15
N PRO A 183 4.94 -9.26 -8.15
CA PRO A 183 6.08 -9.35 -7.25
C PRO A 183 7.08 -8.21 -7.47
N LEU A 184 7.35 -7.44 -6.41
CA LEU A 184 8.27 -6.30 -6.38
C LEU A 184 9.15 -6.36 -5.12
N PRO A 185 9.85 -7.49 -4.85
CA PRO A 185 10.63 -7.64 -3.63
C PRO A 185 11.75 -6.60 -3.55
N GLY A 186 12.12 -6.23 -2.32
CA GLY A 186 13.20 -5.26 -2.08
C GLY A 186 12.93 -4.41 -0.85
N HIS A 187 11.76 -3.80 -0.72
CA HIS A 187 11.31 -3.17 0.52
C HIS A 187 11.16 -4.24 1.62
N THR A 188 10.41 -5.30 1.34
CA THR A 188 10.40 -6.54 2.11
C THR A 188 10.73 -7.74 1.22
N PRO A 189 11.01 -8.95 1.80
CA PRO A 189 11.31 -10.15 1.01
C PRO A 189 10.20 -10.61 0.08
N GLY A 190 8.97 -10.34 0.40
CA GLY A 190 7.80 -10.73 -0.39
C GLY A 190 6.91 -9.55 -0.78
N HIS A 191 7.44 -8.34 -0.78
CA HIS A 191 6.70 -7.16 -1.24
C HIS A 191 6.18 -7.35 -2.67
N ALA A 192 4.93 -6.93 -2.89
CA ALA A 192 4.27 -6.97 -4.19
C ALA A 192 3.43 -5.72 -4.42
N GLY A 193 3.27 -5.33 -5.66
CA GLY A 193 2.18 -4.43 -6.07
C GLY A 193 0.91 -5.21 -6.35
N VAL A 194 -0.20 -4.49 -6.47
CA VAL A 194 -1.50 -5.05 -6.88
C VAL A 194 -1.96 -4.35 -8.15
N ALA A 195 -2.09 -5.10 -9.24
CA ALA A 195 -2.65 -4.60 -10.49
C ALA A 195 -4.15 -4.91 -10.55
N ILE A 196 -4.95 -3.92 -10.95
CA ILE A 196 -6.41 -4.02 -11.04
C ILE A 196 -6.85 -3.51 -12.41
N GLU A 197 -7.58 -4.32 -13.17
CA GLU A 197 -8.23 -3.88 -14.39
C GLU A 197 -9.59 -3.28 -14.09
N GLY A 198 -9.71 -1.99 -14.28
CA GLY A 198 -10.95 -1.25 -14.08
C GLY A 198 -11.56 -0.75 -15.39
N PRO A 199 -12.75 -0.12 -15.35
CA PRO A 199 -13.42 0.42 -16.54
C PRO A 199 -12.61 1.48 -17.31
N ARG A 200 -11.59 2.07 -16.70
CA ARG A 200 -10.72 3.09 -17.29
C ARG A 200 -9.33 2.56 -17.69
N GLY A 201 -9.13 1.26 -17.63
CA GLY A 201 -7.84 0.60 -17.84
C GLY A 201 -7.21 0.08 -16.57
N TRP A 202 -5.94 -0.29 -16.66
CA TRP A 202 -5.20 -0.85 -15.54
C TRP A 202 -4.77 0.20 -14.51
N VAL A 203 -4.81 -0.19 -13.26
CA VAL A 203 -4.23 0.54 -12.12
C VAL A 203 -3.21 -0.36 -11.45
N LEU A 204 -2.02 0.16 -11.16
CA LEU A 204 -1.02 -0.51 -10.34
C LEU A 204 -0.86 0.25 -9.01
N HIS A 205 -1.33 -0.35 -7.92
CA HIS A 205 -0.91 0.03 -6.58
C HIS A 205 0.48 -0.55 -6.34
N ALA A 206 1.51 0.27 -6.53
CA ALA A 206 2.92 -0.15 -6.44
C ALA A 206 3.42 -0.28 -5.00
N ALA A 207 2.56 0.02 -4.02
CA ALA A 207 2.82 -0.02 -2.58
C ALA A 207 4.12 0.73 -2.21
N ASP A 208 5.03 0.09 -1.50
CA ASP A 208 6.28 0.67 -1.02
C ASP A 208 7.48 0.39 -1.94
N THR A 209 7.19 0.19 -3.25
CA THR A 209 8.25 0.16 -4.27
C THR A 209 8.96 1.52 -4.37
N TYR A 210 8.23 2.60 -4.11
CA TYR A 210 8.73 3.96 -3.97
C TYR A 210 7.84 4.74 -2.98
N PHE A 211 8.33 5.86 -2.45
CA PHE A 211 7.59 6.65 -1.45
C PHE A 211 7.13 8.01 -1.97
N ASN A 212 7.68 8.46 -3.09
CA ASN A 212 7.31 9.73 -3.69
C ASN A 212 7.25 9.63 -5.22
N ARG A 213 6.20 10.18 -5.82
CA ARG A 213 5.99 10.19 -7.29
C ARG A 213 7.19 10.66 -8.10
N ALA A 214 8.05 11.53 -7.55
CA ALA A 214 9.23 12.02 -8.25
C ALA A 214 10.28 10.92 -8.52
N GLU A 215 10.14 9.75 -7.90
CA GLU A 215 11.02 8.60 -8.10
C GLU A 215 10.69 7.83 -9.38
N VAL A 216 9.43 7.88 -9.83
CA VAL A 216 8.97 7.09 -10.98
C VAL A 216 8.32 7.93 -12.08
N HIS A 217 7.71 9.06 -11.77
CA HIS A 217 7.05 9.93 -12.75
C HIS A 217 7.95 11.08 -13.18
N ALA A 218 8.11 11.28 -14.49
CA ALA A 218 8.69 12.50 -15.02
C ALA A 218 7.78 13.71 -14.73
N PRO A 219 8.33 14.87 -14.38
CA PRO A 219 7.52 16.07 -14.18
C PRO A 219 6.83 16.50 -15.48
N PRO A 220 5.65 17.17 -15.38
CA PRO A 220 5.03 17.79 -16.55
C PRO A 220 6.00 18.75 -17.25
N GLY A 221 6.14 18.61 -18.58
CA GLY A 221 7.09 19.41 -19.37
C GLY A 221 8.49 18.81 -19.48
N GLY A 222 8.73 17.63 -18.92
CA GLY A 222 10.02 16.92 -18.98
C GLY A 222 11.02 17.41 -17.93
N GLY A 223 12.20 16.79 -17.92
CA GLY A 223 13.26 17.05 -16.92
C GLY A 223 13.30 16.01 -15.80
N VAL A 224 14.14 16.26 -14.81
CA VAL A 224 14.30 15.39 -13.63
C VAL A 224 13.81 16.13 -12.40
N LYS A 225 12.82 15.58 -11.72
CA LYS A 225 12.42 16.06 -10.39
C LYS A 225 13.22 15.27 -9.36
N THR A 226 13.94 15.97 -8.48
CA THR A 226 14.67 15.31 -7.39
C THR A 226 13.66 14.85 -6.34
N PRO A 227 13.62 13.54 -6.00
CA PRO A 227 12.79 13.07 -4.91
C PRO A 227 13.19 13.70 -3.57
N PRO A 228 12.25 13.84 -2.61
CA PRO A 228 12.55 14.38 -1.30
C PRO A 228 13.59 13.56 -0.55
N LEU A 229 14.65 14.19 -0.08
CA LEU A 229 15.80 13.50 0.54
C LEU A 229 15.40 12.71 1.80
N GLY A 230 14.44 13.21 2.58
CA GLY A 230 13.95 12.53 3.77
C GLY A 230 13.17 11.25 3.43
N ALA A 231 12.36 11.28 2.36
CA ALA A 231 11.67 10.08 1.86
C ALA A 231 12.68 9.03 1.39
N LEU A 232 13.66 9.41 0.56
CA LEU A 232 14.72 8.51 0.09
C LEU A 232 15.55 7.91 1.24
N ALA A 233 15.87 8.71 2.25
CA ALA A 233 16.63 8.23 3.41
C ALA A 233 15.82 7.19 4.21
N TYR A 234 14.53 7.44 4.43
CA TYR A 234 13.64 6.54 5.16
C TYR A 234 13.40 5.24 4.37
N GLU A 235 13.09 5.34 3.07
CA GLU A 235 12.95 4.20 2.17
C GLU A 235 14.18 3.29 2.20
N ARG A 236 15.38 3.89 2.04
CA ARG A 236 16.64 3.13 2.07
C ARG A 236 16.90 2.45 3.42
N MET A 237 16.55 3.12 4.52
CA MET A 237 16.67 2.56 5.87
C MET A 237 15.74 1.38 6.08
N MET A 238 14.53 1.44 5.51
CA MET A 238 13.50 0.41 5.64
C MET A 238 13.68 -0.74 4.63
N ALA A 239 14.43 -0.57 3.54
CA ALA A 239 14.60 -1.60 2.53
C ALA A 239 15.34 -2.84 3.07
N TRP A 240 14.73 -4.01 2.91
CA TRP A 240 15.38 -5.31 3.18
C TRP A 240 16.55 -5.57 2.25
N ASN A 241 16.41 -5.22 0.96
CA ASN A 241 17.43 -5.36 -0.07
C ASN A 241 17.44 -4.11 -0.97
N PRO A 242 18.24 -3.07 -0.63
CA PRO A 242 18.24 -1.82 -1.37
C PRO A 242 18.60 -1.94 -2.87
N PRO A 243 19.55 -2.79 -3.32
CA PRO A 243 19.78 -3.01 -4.74
C PRO A 243 18.55 -3.54 -5.49
N LEU A 244 17.87 -4.53 -4.92
CA LEU A 244 16.68 -5.14 -5.52
C LEU A 244 15.49 -4.17 -5.52
N ALA A 245 15.31 -3.39 -4.45
CA ALA A 245 14.30 -2.34 -4.39
C ALA A 245 14.49 -1.33 -5.54
N ARG A 246 15.72 -0.84 -5.74
CA ARG A 246 16.04 0.07 -6.86
C ARG A 246 15.81 -0.56 -8.24
N ALA A 247 16.11 -1.85 -8.41
CA ALA A 247 15.86 -2.55 -9.66
C ALA A 247 14.35 -2.61 -9.98
N ASN A 248 13.52 -2.96 -8.99
CA ASN A 248 12.06 -2.98 -9.16
C ASN A 248 11.48 -1.57 -9.35
N GLN A 249 12.01 -0.57 -8.66
CA GLN A 249 11.64 0.83 -8.87
C GLN A 249 11.95 1.30 -10.31
N ALA A 250 13.10 0.87 -10.88
CA ALA A 250 13.43 1.15 -12.27
C ALA A 250 12.42 0.50 -13.24
N ARG A 251 12.00 -0.75 -12.99
CA ARG A 251 10.95 -1.44 -13.79
C ARG A 251 9.61 -0.70 -13.72
N VAL A 252 9.22 -0.21 -12.54
CA VAL A 252 7.99 0.61 -12.39
C VAL A 252 8.13 1.93 -13.16
N ARG A 253 9.31 2.56 -13.15
CA ARG A 253 9.58 3.77 -13.94
C ARG A 253 9.47 3.50 -15.45
N GLU A 254 9.97 2.37 -15.93
CA GLU A 254 9.84 1.94 -17.32
C GLU A 254 8.36 1.72 -17.69
N LEU A 255 7.57 1.08 -16.82
CA LEU A 255 6.13 0.92 -17.01
C LEU A 255 5.42 2.28 -17.12
N VAL A 256 5.72 3.23 -16.24
CA VAL A 256 5.14 4.58 -16.27
C VAL A 256 5.53 5.34 -17.54
N ALA A 257 6.75 5.12 -18.03
CA ALA A 257 7.23 5.74 -19.28
C ALA A 257 6.70 5.04 -20.54
N SER A 258 6.25 3.80 -20.43
CA SER A 258 5.69 3.04 -21.54
C SER A 258 4.37 3.64 -21.99
N ARG A 259 4.15 3.68 -23.32
CA ARG A 259 2.90 4.11 -23.93
C ARG A 259 2.06 2.94 -24.48
N GLU A 260 2.45 1.73 -24.16
CA GLU A 260 1.78 0.53 -24.68
C GLU A 260 0.36 0.37 -24.15
N ALA A 261 0.12 0.81 -22.92
CA ALA A 261 -1.23 0.88 -22.35
C ALA A 261 -1.33 2.02 -21.31
N PRO A 262 -2.49 2.65 -21.15
CA PRO A 262 -2.70 3.63 -20.09
C PRO A 262 -2.81 2.91 -18.73
N ILE A 263 -1.71 2.83 -18.02
CA ILE A 263 -1.66 2.26 -16.67
C ILE A 263 -1.46 3.40 -15.67
N ALA A 264 -2.42 3.57 -14.78
CA ALA A 264 -2.28 4.50 -13.66
C ALA A 264 -1.45 3.82 -12.55
N VAL A 265 -0.33 4.43 -12.16
CA VAL A 265 0.58 3.89 -11.14
C VAL A 265 0.66 4.85 -9.96
N PHE A 266 0.58 4.33 -8.75
CA PHE A 266 0.70 5.11 -7.51
C PHE A 266 1.30 4.26 -6.37
N CYS A 267 1.88 4.95 -5.37
CA CYS A 267 2.42 4.32 -4.16
C CYS A 267 1.52 4.53 -2.93
N THR A 268 1.92 3.95 -1.80
CA THR A 268 1.16 4.05 -0.54
C THR A 268 1.26 5.43 0.10
N HIS A 269 2.42 6.09 0.02
CA HIS A 269 2.75 7.18 0.92
C HIS A 269 2.70 8.58 0.30
N ASP A 270 2.50 8.71 -1.02
CA ASP A 270 2.46 10.02 -1.68
C ASP A 270 1.05 10.66 -1.60
N PRO A 271 0.87 11.77 -0.86
CA PRO A 271 -0.44 12.41 -0.69
C PRO A 271 -0.97 13.03 -1.99
N VAL A 272 -0.09 13.36 -2.95
CA VAL A 272 -0.52 13.93 -4.23
C VAL A 272 -1.07 12.84 -5.16
N GLU A 273 -0.42 11.67 -5.17
CA GLU A 273 -0.95 10.50 -5.90
C GLU A 273 -2.28 10.04 -5.30
N TYR A 274 -2.42 10.03 -3.97
CA TYR A 274 -3.68 9.71 -3.32
C TYR A 274 -4.83 10.58 -3.84
N VAL A 275 -4.66 11.91 -3.84
CA VAL A 275 -5.67 12.84 -4.35
C VAL A 275 -5.93 12.63 -5.84
N ALA A 276 -4.88 12.47 -6.63
CA ALA A 276 -5.01 12.26 -8.08
C ALA A 276 -5.79 10.99 -8.40
N MET A 277 -5.54 9.90 -7.68
CA MET A 277 -6.21 8.61 -7.89
C MET A 277 -7.66 8.61 -7.41
N ALA A 278 -7.97 9.31 -6.32
CA ALA A 278 -9.36 9.50 -5.87
C ALA A 278 -10.19 10.26 -6.92
N VAL A 279 -9.61 11.28 -7.55
CA VAL A 279 -10.24 12.01 -8.67
C VAL A 279 -10.36 11.11 -9.90
N TRP A 280 -9.31 10.36 -10.23
CA TRP A 280 -9.30 9.45 -11.38
C TRP A 280 -10.40 8.40 -11.28
N SER A 281 -10.69 7.86 -10.09
CA SER A 281 -11.78 6.90 -9.85
C SER A 281 -13.18 7.53 -9.80
N GLY A 282 -13.30 8.85 -9.95
CA GLY A 282 -14.59 9.55 -10.05
C GLY A 282 -15.18 10.03 -8.71
N ARG A 283 -14.39 10.09 -7.63
CA ARG A 283 -14.81 10.63 -6.33
C ARG A 283 -13.87 11.72 -5.81
N GLY A 284 -13.98 12.92 -6.38
CA GLY A 284 -13.23 14.09 -5.88
C GLY A 284 -13.68 14.60 -4.50
N GLY A 285 -14.80 14.11 -3.94
CA GLY A 285 -15.36 14.64 -2.69
C GLY A 285 -14.68 14.15 -1.40
N GLU A 286 -14.10 12.95 -1.37
CA GLU A 286 -13.47 12.40 -0.15
C GLU A 286 -11.97 12.78 -0.04
N ALA A 287 -11.35 13.22 -1.13
CA ALA A 287 -9.98 13.71 -1.14
C ALA A 287 -9.80 15.09 -0.47
N ALA A 288 -10.87 15.84 -0.26
CA ALA A 288 -10.82 17.17 0.36
C ALA A 288 -10.37 17.15 1.83
N ASP A 289 -10.56 16.05 2.54
CA ASP A 289 -10.14 15.89 3.93
C ASP A 289 -8.64 15.55 4.11
N ALA A 290 -7.91 15.34 3.03
CA ALA A 290 -6.47 15.09 3.05
C ALA A 290 -5.62 16.39 2.95
N ALA A 291 -6.26 17.54 2.74
CA ALA A 291 -5.60 18.84 2.59
C ALA A 291 -5.17 19.49 3.92
#